data_24fbed66802530734b336f4d02ae2898
#
_entry.id   24fbed66802530734b336f4d02ae2898
#
_cell.length_a   1.000
_cell.length_b   1.000
_cell.length_c   1.000
_cell.angle_alpha   90.00
_cell.angle_beta   90.00
_cell.angle_gamma   90.00
#
_symmetry.space_group_name_H-M   'P 1'
#
loop_
_entity.id
_entity.type
_entity.pdbx_description
1 polymer ?
#
loop_
_entity_poly.entity_id
_entity_poly.type
_entity_poly.pdbx_seq_one_letter_code
_entity_poly.pdbx_strand_id
1 'polypeptide(L)'
;TRKESSAASDVYKRQQQINIELDEKVSGGEYANFVVVTHSPAEVVMDFTRLLPGVAKAKVHSRIIMAPPHAKAYLMALTDNIKKFESKYGEIKTPGQEGFTEFGVKPPEDVLPN
;
A
#
# COMPACT_ATOMS: atom_id res chain seq x y z
N THR A 1 5.67 -4.92 -24.10
CA THR A 1 5.70 -4.52 -23.42
C THR A 1 5.24 -3.53 -23.18
N ARG A 2 5.06 -3.18 -22.83
CA ARG A 2 4.47 -2.34 -22.57
C ARG A 2 5.23 -1.33 -22.13
N LYS A 3 4.92 -0.40 -22.25
CA LYS A 3 5.50 0.58 -21.88
C LYS A 3 5.05 1.11 -20.80
N GLU A 4 4.25 0.64 -20.23
CA GLU A 4 3.69 1.13 -19.20
C GLU A 4 4.59 1.47 -18.22
N SER A 5 5.62 1.11 -18.18
CA SER A 5 6.42 1.43 -17.13
C SER A 5 6.59 2.85 -16.94
N SER A 6 6.73 3.26 -15.73
CA SER A 6 6.99 4.63 -15.43
C SER A 6 8.37 5.00 -15.89
N ALA A 7 8.67 6.28 -15.89
CA ALA A 7 9.99 6.74 -16.28
C ALA A 7 11.05 6.16 -15.37
N ALA A 8 10.75 6.01 -14.09
CA ALA A 8 11.73 5.45 -13.16
C ALA A 8 12.05 4.02 -13.54
N SER A 9 11.06 3.25 -13.92
CA SER A 9 11.29 1.88 -14.33
C SER A 9 12.14 1.81 -15.58
N ASP A 10 11.91 2.71 -16.52
CA ASP A 10 12.69 2.74 -17.75
C ASP A 10 14.14 3.09 -17.48
N VAL A 11 14.38 4.00 -16.56
CA VAL A 11 15.73 4.39 -16.21
C VAL A 11 16.48 3.21 -15.61
N TYR A 12 15.85 2.47 -14.73
CA TYR A 12 16.49 1.31 -14.15
C TYR A 12 16.82 0.28 -15.22
N LYS A 13 15.93 0.06 -16.13
CA LYS A 13 16.16 -0.92 -17.18
C LYS A 13 17.33 -0.54 -18.06
N ARG A 14 17.51 0.75 -18.28
CA ARG A 14 18.60 1.17 -19.13
C ARG A 14 19.93 1.12 -18.41
N GLN A 15 19.96 1.38 -17.12
CA GLN A 15 21.22 1.44 -16.39
C GLN A 15 21.71 0.09 -15.98
N GLN A 16 20.85 -0.82 -15.64
CA GLN A 16 21.27 -2.15 -15.26
C GLN A 16 20.07 -3.07 -15.29
N GLN A 17 20.35 -4.34 -15.38
CA GLN A 17 19.29 -5.30 -15.34
C GLN A 17 19.07 -5.69 -13.91
N ILE A 18 17.86 -5.57 -13.44
CA ILE A 18 17.50 -5.90 -12.08
C ILE A 18 16.51 -7.05 -12.12
N ASN A 19 16.86 -8.14 -11.47
CA ASN A 19 15.97 -9.28 -11.34
C ASN A 19 15.29 -9.18 -10.00
N ILE A 20 13.98 -9.23 -10.02
CA ILE A 20 13.21 -9.16 -8.80
C ILE A 20 12.92 -10.59 -8.36
N GLU A 21 13.41 -10.93 -7.18
CA GLU A 21 13.24 -12.26 -6.65
C GLU A 21 12.20 -12.28 -5.56
N LEU A 22 11.45 -13.37 -5.48
CA LEU A 22 10.44 -13.53 -4.46
C LEU A 22 10.90 -14.67 -3.55
N ASP A 23 11.36 -14.29 -2.36
CA ASP A 23 11.84 -15.27 -1.40
C ASP A 23 10.68 -16.15 -0.96
N GLU A 24 10.98 -17.42 -0.76
CA GLU A 24 9.98 -18.36 -0.35
C GLU A 24 9.26 -17.94 0.93
N LYS A 25 9.98 -17.32 1.86
CA LYS A 25 9.38 -16.87 3.10
C LYS A 25 8.35 -15.77 2.89
N VAL A 26 8.48 -15.03 1.81
CA VAL A 26 7.61 -13.90 1.54
C VAL A 26 6.52 -14.24 0.55
N SER A 27 6.69 -15.32 -0.19
CA SER A 27 5.82 -15.62 -1.32
C SER A 27 4.36 -15.86 -0.91
N GLY A 28 4.12 -16.29 0.32
CA GLY A 28 2.75 -16.51 0.78
C GLY A 28 1.99 -15.23 1.01
N GLY A 29 2.69 -14.14 1.23
CA GLY A 29 2.07 -12.85 1.42
C GLY A 29 1.50 -12.66 2.82
N GLU A 30 1.06 -11.44 3.08
CA GLU A 30 0.40 -11.08 4.33
C GLU A 30 -0.90 -10.41 3.97
N TYR A 31 -1.98 -10.86 4.55
CA TYR A 31 -3.26 -10.24 4.28
C TYR A 31 -3.40 -8.97 5.12
N ALA A 32 -3.78 -7.88 4.49
CA ALA A 32 -4.04 -6.63 5.19
C ALA A 32 -5.30 -6.03 4.63
N ASN A 33 -6.16 -5.52 5.49
CA ASN A 33 -7.38 -4.86 5.03
C ASN A 33 -7.50 -3.44 5.56
N PHE A 34 -6.46 -2.93 6.21
CA PHE A 34 -6.48 -1.56 6.66
C PHE A 34 -5.05 -1.05 6.75
N VAL A 35 -4.80 0.11 6.19
CA VAL A 35 -3.45 0.69 6.18
C VAL A 35 -3.54 2.10 6.72
N VAL A 36 -2.72 2.40 7.72
CA VAL A 36 -2.61 3.76 8.22
C VAL A 36 -1.43 4.41 7.54
N VAL A 37 -1.65 5.55 6.92
CA VAL A 37 -0.59 6.24 6.20
C VAL A 37 -0.32 7.56 6.88
N THR A 38 0.91 7.77 7.27
CA THR A 38 1.34 9.01 7.90
C THR A 38 2.63 9.48 7.24
N HIS A 39 3.04 10.70 7.54
CA HIS A 39 4.23 11.24 6.89
C HIS A 39 4.94 12.24 7.76
N SER A 40 6.20 12.43 7.44
CA SER A 40 7.01 13.55 7.90
C SER A 40 7.63 14.15 6.65
N PRO A 41 8.39 15.24 6.75
CA PRO A 41 9.03 15.79 5.56
C PRO A 41 9.99 14.81 4.87
N ALA A 42 10.48 13.82 5.59
CA ALA A 42 11.48 12.91 5.03
C ALA A 42 10.92 11.57 4.60
N GLU A 43 9.75 11.17 5.15
CA GLU A 43 9.29 9.80 4.96
C GLU A 43 7.79 9.70 4.88
N VAL A 44 7.34 8.68 4.18
CA VAL A 44 5.94 8.24 4.23
C VAL A 44 5.94 6.88 4.90
N VAL A 45 5.10 6.71 5.90
CA VAL A 45 5.04 5.48 6.69
C VAL A 45 3.70 4.82 6.46
N MET A 46 3.71 3.55 6.10
CA MET A 46 2.48 2.79 5.89
C MET A 46 2.45 1.62 6.86
N ASP A 47 1.45 1.61 7.71
CA ASP A 47 1.29 0.56 8.71
C ASP A 47 0.15 -0.34 8.30
N PHE A 48 0.49 -1.57 7.98
CA PHE A 48 -0.48 -2.54 7.48
C PHE A 48 -1.04 -3.36 8.62
N THR A 49 -2.36 -3.45 8.69
CA THR A 49 -3.01 -4.19 9.75
C THR A 49 -4.08 -5.09 9.17
N ARG A 50 -4.52 -6.02 10.00
CA ARG A 50 -5.66 -6.86 9.69
C ARG A 50 -6.71 -6.60 10.75
N LEU A 51 -7.83 -6.04 10.33
CA LEU A 51 -8.92 -5.75 11.24
C LEU A 51 -9.86 -6.94 11.26
N LEU A 52 -10.21 -7.39 12.47
CA LEU A 52 -11.14 -8.51 12.63
C LEU A 52 -12.29 -8.04 13.50
N PRO A 53 -13.54 -8.34 13.10
CA PRO A 53 -14.68 -7.94 13.91
C PRO A 53 -14.61 -8.54 15.30
N GLY A 54 -14.96 -7.75 16.29
CA GLY A 54 -14.98 -8.22 17.66
C GLY A 54 -13.64 -8.21 18.35
N VAL A 55 -12.56 -7.83 17.66
CA VAL A 55 -11.25 -7.77 18.26
C VAL A 55 -11.00 -6.34 18.71
N ALA A 56 -10.64 -6.18 19.98
CA ALA A 56 -10.52 -4.85 20.56
C ALA A 56 -9.33 -4.08 20.03
N LYS A 57 -8.27 -4.76 19.62
CA LYS A 57 -7.07 -4.10 19.15
C LYS A 57 -6.65 -4.65 17.82
N ALA A 58 -6.29 -3.75 16.93
CA ALA A 58 -5.69 -4.13 15.66
C ALA A 58 -4.20 -3.90 15.77
N LYS A 59 -3.42 -4.91 15.41
CA LYS A 59 -1.98 -4.79 15.50
C LYS A 59 -1.38 -4.55 14.13
N VAL A 60 -0.37 -3.69 14.08
CA VAL A 60 0.39 -3.50 12.86
C VAL A 60 1.28 -4.70 12.67
N HIS A 61 1.13 -5.40 11.55
CA HIS A 61 2.00 -6.54 11.29
C HIS A 61 3.12 -6.21 10.31
N SER A 62 3.05 -5.08 9.63
CA SER A 62 4.13 -4.64 8.75
C SER A 62 4.14 -3.14 8.67
N ARG A 63 5.31 -2.57 8.84
CA ARG A 63 5.49 -1.13 8.67
C ARG A 63 6.46 -0.93 7.53
N ILE A 64 6.01 -0.23 6.50
CA ILE A 64 6.82 0.06 5.32
C ILE A 64 7.09 1.55 5.30
N ILE A 65 8.34 1.91 5.12
CA ILE A 65 8.75 3.31 5.11
C ILE A 65 9.37 3.60 3.77
N MET A 66 8.93 4.67 3.14
CA MET A 66 9.44 5.07 1.83
C MET A 66 9.78 6.54 1.83
N ALA A 67 10.76 6.92 1.02
CA ALA A 67 10.95 8.33 0.72
C ALA A 67 9.74 8.85 -0.05
N PRO A 68 9.39 10.13 0.09
CA PRO A 68 8.19 10.65 -0.58
C PRO A 68 8.13 10.41 -2.09
N PRO A 69 9.23 10.57 -2.85
CA PRO A 69 9.13 10.28 -4.28
C PRO A 69 8.78 8.84 -4.58
N HIS A 70 9.27 7.91 -3.77
CA HIS A 70 8.98 6.50 -4.00
C HIS A 70 7.53 6.18 -3.60
N ALA A 71 7.03 6.83 -2.57
CA ALA A 71 5.64 6.65 -2.18
C ALA A 71 4.72 7.17 -3.28
N LYS A 72 5.11 8.28 -3.93
CA LYS A 72 4.30 8.80 -5.03
C LYS A 72 4.32 7.86 -6.23
N ALA A 73 5.47 7.29 -6.53
CA ALA A 73 5.55 6.31 -7.61
C ALA A 73 4.69 5.08 -7.31
N TYR A 74 4.70 4.64 -6.05
CA TYR A 74 3.86 3.52 -5.64
C TYR A 74 2.37 3.86 -5.81
N LEU A 75 1.98 5.07 -5.43
CA LEU A 75 0.60 5.49 -5.60
C LEU A 75 0.19 5.43 -7.08
N MET A 76 1.07 5.88 -7.97
CA MET A 76 0.77 5.86 -9.39
C MET A 76 0.62 4.44 -9.91
N ALA A 77 1.51 3.55 -9.48
CA ALA A 77 1.43 2.16 -9.90
C ALA A 77 0.17 1.50 -9.39
N LEU A 78 -0.19 1.76 -8.15
CA LEU A 78 -1.39 1.19 -7.57
C LEU A 78 -2.63 1.73 -8.27
N THR A 79 -2.65 3.02 -8.54
CA THR A 79 -3.77 3.64 -9.24
C THR A 79 -3.97 3.00 -10.62
N ASP A 80 -2.87 2.79 -11.33
CA ASP A 80 -2.95 2.20 -12.66
C ASP A 80 -3.50 0.78 -12.59
N ASN A 81 -3.07 0.00 -11.61
CA ASN A 81 -3.56 -1.37 -11.47
C ASN A 81 -5.03 -1.41 -11.08
N ILE A 82 -5.46 -0.49 -10.22
CA ILE A 82 -6.86 -0.44 -9.86
C ILE A 82 -7.72 -0.08 -11.06
N LYS A 83 -7.24 0.84 -11.90
CA LYS A 83 -7.99 1.17 -13.12
C LYS A 83 -8.12 -0.02 -14.04
N LYS A 84 -7.05 -0.80 -14.17
CA LYS A 84 -7.11 -1.99 -14.99
C LYS A 84 -8.09 -3.00 -14.44
N PHE A 85 -8.10 -3.15 -13.12
CA PHE A 85 -9.05 -4.05 -12.49
C PHE A 85 -10.48 -3.60 -12.77
N GLU A 86 -10.74 -2.31 -12.57
CA GLU A 86 -12.10 -1.81 -12.74
C GLU A 86 -12.57 -1.88 -14.17
N SER A 87 -11.65 -1.73 -15.11
CA SER A 87 -12.01 -1.84 -16.51
C SER A 87 -12.42 -3.27 -16.85
N LYS A 88 -11.89 -4.26 -16.17
CA LYS A 88 -12.19 -5.65 -16.46
C LYS A 88 -13.32 -6.21 -15.59
N TYR A 89 -13.40 -5.80 -14.35
CA TYR A 89 -14.34 -6.41 -13.42
C TYR A 89 -15.37 -5.45 -12.86
N GLY A 90 -15.28 -4.17 -13.17
CA GLY A 90 -16.25 -3.21 -12.66
C GLY A 90 -15.72 -2.39 -11.52
N GLU A 91 -16.47 -1.38 -11.19
CA GLU A 91 -16.04 -0.41 -10.19
C GLU A 91 -15.90 -1.04 -8.82
N ILE A 92 -14.81 -0.71 -8.13
CA ILE A 92 -14.58 -1.16 -6.77
C ILE A 92 -15.27 -0.19 -5.84
N LYS A 93 -16.08 -0.70 -4.92
CA LYS A 93 -16.72 0.14 -3.93
C LYS A 93 -15.90 0.09 -2.66
N THR A 94 -15.52 1.27 -2.17
CA THR A 94 -14.70 1.33 -0.97
C THR A 94 -15.59 1.35 0.26
N PRO A 95 -15.06 0.91 1.39
CA PRO A 95 -15.86 0.90 2.61
C PRO A 95 -16.23 2.28 3.09
N GLY A 96 -15.40 3.26 2.90
CA GLY A 96 -15.70 4.59 3.40
C GLY A 96 -15.59 4.66 4.90
N GLN A 97 -16.15 5.75 5.43
CA GLN A 97 -16.02 5.98 6.84
C GLN A 97 -16.84 5.03 7.68
N GLU A 98 -17.94 4.58 7.16
CA GLU A 98 -18.75 3.64 7.89
C GLU A 98 -18.08 2.33 8.14
N GLY A 99 -17.21 1.90 7.26
CA GLY A 99 -16.48 0.68 7.45
C GLY A 99 -15.58 0.74 8.67
N PHE A 100 -14.98 1.90 8.89
CA PHE A 100 -14.13 2.04 10.06
C PHE A 100 -14.96 2.05 11.33
N THR A 101 -16.08 2.72 11.32
CA THR A 101 -16.96 2.74 12.47
C THR A 101 -17.43 1.35 12.82
N GLU A 102 -17.71 0.55 11.81
CA GLU A 102 -18.18 -0.80 12.04
C GLU A 102 -17.14 -1.62 12.77
N PHE A 103 -15.87 -1.44 12.47
CA PHE A 103 -14.81 -2.15 13.15
C PHE A 103 -14.41 -1.49 14.47
N GLY A 104 -14.87 -0.29 14.73
CA GLY A 104 -14.47 0.43 15.93
C GLY A 104 -13.02 0.84 15.91
N VAL A 105 -12.52 1.20 14.74
CA VAL A 105 -11.11 1.45 14.57
C VAL A 105 -10.73 2.82 15.09
N LYS A 106 -9.59 2.88 15.76
CA LYS A 106 -9.03 4.13 16.20
C LYS A 106 -7.58 4.14 15.79
N PRO A 107 -7.10 5.17 15.09
CA PRO A 107 -5.71 5.17 14.65
C PRO A 107 -4.74 5.12 15.81
N PRO A 108 -3.54 4.64 15.58
CA PRO A 108 -2.52 4.61 16.64
C PRO A 108 -2.24 6.02 17.13
N GLU A 109 -1.98 6.13 18.42
CA GLU A 109 -1.81 7.43 19.02
C GLU A 109 -0.50 8.07 18.64
N ASP A 110 0.48 7.30 18.25
CA ASP A 110 1.76 7.84 17.90
C ASP A 110 1.95 8.04 16.42
N VAL A 111 0.86 8.12 15.66
CA VAL A 111 1.01 8.38 14.25
C VAL A 111 1.46 9.78 14.01
N LEU A 112 2.19 9.98 12.93
CA LEU A 112 2.67 11.30 12.58
C LEU A 112 1.53 12.16 12.06
N PRO A 113 1.59 13.44 12.32
CA PRO A 113 0.53 14.31 11.80
C PRO A 113 0.61 14.39 10.30
N ASN A 114 -0.53 14.47 9.70
CA ASN A 114 -0.62 14.63 8.24
C ASN A 114 -0.86 16.08 7.86
#